data_b2c77cfa1ff8fd9509884e221f87eb3b
#
_entry.id   b2c77cfa1ff8fd9509884e221f87eb3b
#
_cell.length_a   1.000
_cell.length_b   1.000
_cell.length_c   1.000
_cell.angle_alpha   90.00
_cell.angle_beta   90.00
_cell.angle_gamma   90.00
#
_symmetry.space_group_name_H-M   'P 1'
#
loop_
_entity.id
_entity.type
_entity.pdbx_description
1 polymer ?
#
loop_
_entity_poly.entity_id
_entity_poly.type
_entity_poly.pdbx_seq_one_letter_code
_entity_poly.pdbx_strand_id
1 'polypeptide(L)'
;REPQTEVFAYGVSNTAKSSTCEMIYDFIMHSGHIEKLTNEMMQCLYAGVMGDTGSFRFASTSASVFEMIADFKRRGLEHTVIHDHIYDNFLENRFRFIGHVLMNRMEVDYEINTALIWVTKQDLLRFQIKTGDTEGLVNYPLGIQGIKLAALSIEKKKKRKWSFRSKGEFDCN
;
A
#
# COMPACT_ATOMS: atom_id res chain seq x y z
N ARG A 1 -6.00 -14.64 2.47
CA ARG A 1 -7.29 -15.34 2.57
C ARG A 1 -7.04 -16.84 2.65
N GLU A 2 -7.89 -17.57 3.35
CA GLU A 2 -7.83 -19.03 3.37
C GLU A 2 -8.06 -19.62 1.99
N PRO A 3 -7.44 -20.78 1.66
CA PRO A 3 -7.59 -21.42 0.35
C PRO A 3 -9.03 -21.87 0.15
N GLN A 4 -9.57 -21.67 -1.04
CA GLN A 4 -10.85 -22.24 -1.45
C GLN A 4 -10.59 -23.67 -1.98
N THR A 5 -10.49 -24.63 -1.07
CA THR A 5 -10.17 -26.05 -1.39
C THR A 5 -11.19 -26.72 -2.30
N GLU A 6 -12.41 -26.18 -2.35
CA GLU A 6 -13.48 -26.65 -3.27
C GLU A 6 -13.20 -26.26 -4.73
N VAL A 7 -12.41 -25.20 -4.97
CA VAL A 7 -12.11 -24.68 -6.31
C VAL A 7 -10.71 -25.06 -6.76
N PHE A 8 -9.76 -25.08 -5.84
CA PHE A 8 -8.35 -25.34 -6.13
C PHE A 8 -7.90 -26.65 -5.48
N ALA A 9 -7.56 -27.63 -6.32
CA ALA A 9 -7.05 -28.93 -5.84
C ALA A 9 -5.65 -28.81 -5.20
N TYR A 10 -4.88 -27.80 -5.59
CA TYR A 10 -3.55 -27.51 -5.08
C TYR A 10 -3.41 -26.00 -4.80
N GLY A 11 -2.71 -25.67 -3.74
CA GLY A 11 -2.42 -24.28 -3.41
C GLY A 11 -1.88 -24.15 -1.98
N VAL A 12 -1.15 -23.08 -1.75
CA VAL A 12 -0.70 -22.68 -0.42
C VAL A 12 -1.21 -21.28 -0.15
N SER A 13 -1.87 -21.10 0.99
CA SER A 13 -2.20 -19.77 1.51
C SER A 13 -1.68 -19.70 2.94
N ASN A 14 -0.79 -18.75 3.19
CA ASN A 14 -0.25 -18.49 4.51
C ASN A 14 -0.53 -17.04 4.87
N THR A 15 -1.53 -16.82 5.72
CA THR A 15 -1.95 -15.48 6.15
C THR A 15 -0.96 -14.81 7.10
N ALA A 16 0.03 -15.54 7.62
CA ALA A 16 1.13 -14.98 8.42
C ALA A 16 2.22 -14.32 7.56
N LYS A 17 2.22 -14.56 6.24
CA LYS A 17 3.14 -13.90 5.32
C LYS A 17 2.73 -12.45 5.06
N SER A 18 3.71 -11.58 4.93
CA SER A 18 3.51 -10.14 4.74
C SER A 18 2.87 -9.79 3.38
N SER A 19 3.06 -10.65 2.38
CA SER A 19 2.63 -10.44 1.00
C SER A 19 2.51 -11.76 0.24
N THR A 20 1.62 -11.80 -0.74
CA THR A 20 1.60 -12.90 -1.72
C THR A 20 2.91 -12.99 -2.51
N CYS A 21 3.58 -11.87 -2.75
CA CYS A 21 4.86 -11.85 -3.43
C CYS A 21 5.97 -12.54 -2.63
N GLU A 22 5.93 -12.46 -1.29
CA GLU A 22 6.80 -13.24 -0.42
C GLU A 22 6.55 -14.75 -0.60
N MET A 23 5.28 -15.17 -0.67
CA MET A 23 4.93 -16.57 -0.90
C MET A 23 5.40 -17.09 -2.28
N ILE A 24 5.33 -16.25 -3.31
CA ILE A 24 5.84 -16.58 -4.65
C ILE A 24 7.35 -16.75 -4.61
N TYR A 25 8.07 -15.88 -3.92
CA TYR A 25 9.52 -16.03 -3.75
C TYR A 25 9.86 -17.33 -3.02
N ASP A 26 9.17 -17.65 -1.90
CA ASP A 26 9.34 -18.91 -1.19
C ASP A 26 9.12 -20.12 -2.12
N PHE A 27 8.10 -20.06 -2.97
CA PHE A 27 7.81 -21.11 -3.95
C PHE A 27 8.97 -21.29 -4.94
N ILE A 28 9.52 -20.18 -5.46
CA ILE A 28 10.67 -20.23 -6.39
C ILE A 28 11.88 -20.86 -5.68
N MET A 29 12.16 -20.46 -4.45
CA MET A 29 13.25 -21.00 -3.64
C MET A 29 13.10 -22.52 -3.42
N HIS A 30 11.91 -22.96 -2.97
CA HIS A 30 11.66 -24.37 -2.65
C HIS A 30 11.56 -25.28 -3.91
N SER A 31 11.21 -24.70 -5.06
CA SER A 31 11.17 -25.44 -6.32
C SER A 31 12.56 -25.77 -6.88
N GLY A 32 13.63 -25.23 -6.29
CA GLY A 32 15.01 -25.39 -6.79
C GLY A 32 15.30 -24.61 -8.07
N HIS A 33 14.48 -23.58 -8.40
CA HIS A 33 14.61 -22.81 -9.64
C HIS A 33 15.06 -21.36 -9.41
N ILE A 34 15.74 -21.10 -8.31
CA ILE A 34 16.18 -19.75 -7.95
C ILE A 34 17.16 -19.14 -8.98
N GLU A 35 17.87 -19.96 -9.72
CA GLU A 35 18.75 -19.52 -10.80
C GLU A 35 17.98 -18.93 -12.00
N LYS A 36 16.68 -19.22 -12.13
CA LYS A 36 15.79 -18.68 -13.17
C LYS A 36 15.16 -17.34 -12.78
N LEU A 37 15.41 -16.87 -11.56
CA LEU A 37 14.87 -15.59 -11.07
C LEU A 37 15.54 -14.43 -11.83
N THR A 38 14.79 -13.83 -12.77
CA THR A 38 15.28 -12.70 -13.58
C THR A 38 15.16 -11.38 -12.81
N ASN A 39 15.83 -10.34 -13.32
CA ASN A 39 15.75 -9.01 -12.72
C ASN A 39 14.33 -8.45 -12.75
N GLU A 40 13.58 -8.67 -13.82
CA GLU A 40 12.18 -8.25 -13.98
C GLU A 40 11.27 -8.95 -12.96
N MET A 41 11.49 -10.25 -12.72
CA MET A 41 10.76 -10.98 -11.68
C MET A 41 11.06 -10.40 -10.29
N MET A 42 12.32 -10.12 -9.99
CA MET A 42 12.72 -9.49 -8.72
C MET A 42 12.08 -8.10 -8.54
N GLN A 43 12.05 -7.29 -9.62
CA GLN A 43 11.40 -5.98 -9.59
C GLN A 43 9.90 -6.08 -9.26
N CYS A 44 9.19 -7.00 -9.90
CA CYS A 44 7.76 -7.24 -9.63
C CYS A 44 7.51 -7.72 -8.20
N LEU A 45 8.29 -8.69 -7.73
CA LEU A 45 8.18 -9.21 -6.37
C LEU A 45 8.52 -8.14 -5.32
N TYR A 46 9.57 -7.37 -5.55
CA TYR A 46 9.95 -6.25 -4.68
C TYR A 46 8.84 -5.21 -4.60
N ALA A 47 8.32 -4.76 -5.74
CA ALA A 47 7.24 -3.77 -5.81
C ALA A 47 5.99 -4.24 -5.07
N GLY A 48 5.61 -5.52 -5.22
CA GLY A 48 4.46 -6.09 -4.53
C GLY A 48 4.65 -6.15 -3.02
N VAL A 49 5.77 -6.65 -2.54
CA VAL A 49 6.07 -6.69 -1.10
C VAL A 49 6.17 -5.27 -0.52
N MET A 50 6.82 -4.34 -1.23
CA MET A 50 6.92 -2.94 -0.82
C MET A 50 5.54 -2.30 -0.65
N GLY A 51 4.61 -2.57 -1.58
CA GLY A 51 3.23 -2.09 -1.51
C GLY A 51 2.47 -2.65 -0.30
N ASP A 52 2.53 -3.97 -0.10
CA ASP A 52 1.81 -4.66 0.97
C ASP A 52 2.35 -4.36 2.37
N THR A 53 3.63 -4.01 2.49
CA THR A 53 4.31 -3.70 3.75
C THR A 53 4.39 -2.20 4.05
N GLY A 54 3.75 -1.37 3.23
CA GLY A 54 3.84 0.09 3.35
C GLY A 54 5.28 0.59 3.31
N SER A 55 6.05 0.12 2.34
CA SER A 55 7.49 0.38 2.23
C SER A 55 8.27 -0.14 3.44
N PHE A 56 7.98 -1.37 3.84
CA PHE A 56 8.61 -2.11 4.94
C PHE A 56 8.41 -1.53 6.34
N ARG A 57 7.40 -0.64 6.52
CA ARG A 57 7.11 0.04 7.80
C ARG A 57 6.07 -0.66 8.65
N PHE A 58 5.27 -1.56 8.09
CA PHE A 58 4.20 -2.20 8.86
C PHE A 58 4.77 -3.27 9.79
N ALA A 59 4.13 -3.45 10.95
CA ALA A 59 4.53 -4.44 11.93
C ALA A 59 4.46 -5.89 11.40
N SER A 60 3.65 -6.13 10.39
CA SER A 60 3.56 -7.41 9.69
C SER A 60 4.77 -7.73 8.79
N THR A 61 5.70 -6.79 8.59
CA THR A 61 6.90 -7.03 7.79
C THR A 61 7.83 -7.99 8.52
N SER A 62 7.96 -9.21 8.00
CA SER A 62 8.73 -10.29 8.62
C SER A 62 10.23 -10.17 8.34
N ALA A 63 11.04 -10.87 9.14
CA ALA A 63 12.48 -10.99 8.87
C ALA A 63 12.76 -11.63 7.50
N SER A 64 11.94 -12.62 7.09
CA SER A 64 12.07 -13.28 5.78
C SER A 64 11.90 -12.30 4.60
N VAL A 65 11.10 -11.24 4.74
CA VAL A 65 11.01 -10.17 3.74
C VAL A 65 12.36 -9.46 3.58
N PHE A 66 13.02 -9.11 4.69
CA PHE A 66 14.32 -8.44 4.63
C PHE A 66 15.42 -9.37 4.07
N GLU A 67 15.37 -10.66 4.38
CA GLU A 67 16.26 -11.67 3.80
C GLU A 67 16.07 -11.79 2.29
N MET A 68 14.81 -11.85 1.82
CA MET A 68 14.47 -11.81 0.39
C MET A 68 15.01 -10.55 -0.30
N ILE A 69 14.84 -9.38 0.30
CA ILE A 69 15.36 -8.13 -0.24
C ILE A 69 16.88 -8.14 -0.28
N ALA A 70 17.54 -8.66 0.76
CA ALA A 70 18.99 -8.81 0.79
C ALA A 70 19.48 -9.75 -0.33
N ASP A 71 18.76 -10.85 -0.60
CA ASP A 71 19.07 -11.73 -1.74
C ASP A 71 18.92 -11.01 -3.08
N PHE A 72 17.82 -10.27 -3.26
CA PHE A 72 17.62 -9.47 -4.49
C PHE A 72 18.74 -8.44 -4.69
N LYS A 73 19.17 -7.78 -3.62
CA LYS A 73 20.31 -6.82 -3.68
C LYS A 73 21.63 -7.50 -4.07
N ARG A 74 21.91 -8.68 -3.53
CA ARG A 74 23.10 -9.47 -3.90
C ARG A 74 23.07 -9.89 -5.38
N ARG A 75 21.86 -10.11 -5.93
CA ARG A 75 21.64 -10.44 -7.35
C ARG A 75 21.63 -9.21 -8.27
N GLY A 76 21.82 -8.00 -7.71
CA GLY A 76 21.94 -6.76 -8.49
C GLY A 76 20.65 -5.98 -8.68
N LEU A 77 19.59 -6.24 -7.88
CA LEU A 77 18.36 -5.43 -7.97
C LEU A 77 18.64 -3.96 -7.66
N GLU A 78 18.28 -3.09 -8.60
CA GLU A 78 18.29 -1.63 -8.44
C GLU A 78 16.95 -1.16 -7.86
N HIS A 79 16.83 -1.23 -6.54
CA HIS A 79 15.57 -0.94 -5.83
C HIS A 79 15.14 0.54 -5.93
N THR A 80 16.08 1.47 -6.05
CA THR A 80 15.82 2.91 -6.18
C THR A 80 14.94 3.22 -7.38
N VAL A 81 15.21 2.57 -8.52
CA VAL A 81 14.40 2.73 -9.74
C VAL A 81 12.93 2.38 -9.49
N ILE A 82 12.67 1.37 -8.65
CA ILE A 82 11.30 0.96 -8.30
C ILE A 82 10.64 2.03 -7.41
N HIS A 83 11.38 2.56 -6.42
CA HIS A 83 10.89 3.64 -5.56
C HIS A 83 10.58 4.90 -6.37
N ASP A 84 11.49 5.31 -7.25
CA ASP A 84 11.31 6.48 -8.12
C ASP A 84 10.04 6.36 -8.96
N HIS A 85 9.79 5.18 -9.55
CA HIS A 85 8.60 4.94 -10.37
C HIS A 85 7.29 4.96 -9.55
N ILE A 86 7.32 4.52 -8.31
CA ILE A 86 6.12 4.39 -7.47
C ILE A 86 5.84 5.64 -6.65
N TYR A 87 6.89 6.31 -6.13
CA TYR A 87 6.73 7.40 -5.17
C TYR A 87 7.15 8.76 -5.71
N ASP A 88 8.05 8.82 -6.70
CA ASP A 88 8.67 10.07 -7.14
C ASP A 88 8.34 10.44 -8.61
N ASN A 89 7.29 9.81 -9.16
CA ASN A 89 6.83 10.03 -10.54
C ASN A 89 5.39 10.57 -10.60
N PHE A 90 5.07 11.58 -9.79
CA PHE A 90 3.76 12.19 -9.77
C PHE A 90 3.76 13.59 -10.39
N LEU A 91 2.63 13.95 -11.03
CA LEU A 91 2.44 15.29 -11.55
C LEU A 91 2.26 16.32 -10.42
N GLU A 92 2.68 17.55 -10.65
CA GLU A 92 2.57 18.67 -9.69
C GLU A 92 1.15 18.87 -9.17
N ASN A 93 0.14 18.70 -10.03
CA ASN A 93 -1.27 18.85 -9.66
C ASN A 93 -1.71 17.90 -8.53
N ARG A 94 -1.13 16.68 -8.47
CA ARG A 94 -1.37 15.75 -7.36
C ARG A 94 -0.86 16.30 -6.03
N PHE A 95 0.32 16.89 -6.01
CA PHE A 95 0.86 17.51 -4.78
C PHE A 95 0.04 18.72 -4.34
N ARG A 96 -0.37 19.57 -5.27
CA ARG A 96 -1.27 20.70 -4.99
C ARG A 96 -2.63 20.24 -4.48
N PHE A 97 -3.17 19.17 -5.04
CA PHE A 97 -4.40 18.54 -4.57
C PHE A 97 -4.25 18.01 -3.15
N ILE A 98 -3.18 17.26 -2.85
CA ILE A 98 -2.92 16.73 -1.50
C ILE A 98 -2.83 17.89 -0.50
N GLY A 99 -2.07 18.94 -0.80
CA GLY A 99 -1.97 20.14 0.04
C GLY A 99 -3.33 20.81 0.28
N HIS A 100 -4.15 20.96 -0.77
CA HIS A 100 -5.51 21.51 -0.65
C HIS A 100 -6.39 20.63 0.25
N VAL A 101 -6.35 19.32 0.08
CA VAL A 101 -7.17 18.39 0.86
C VAL A 101 -6.77 18.40 2.32
N LEU A 102 -5.49 18.33 2.62
CA LEU A 102 -5.01 18.34 4.02
C LEU A 102 -5.34 19.66 4.73
N MET A 103 -5.30 20.78 4.02
CA MET A 103 -5.58 22.09 4.60
C MET A 103 -7.10 22.39 4.71
N ASN A 104 -7.90 21.99 3.72
CA ASN A 104 -9.27 22.47 3.58
C ASN A 104 -10.34 21.38 3.66
N ARG A 105 -9.95 20.11 3.68
CA ARG A 105 -10.86 18.96 3.60
C ARG A 105 -10.59 17.90 4.68
N MET A 106 -9.72 18.19 5.62
CA MET A 106 -9.42 17.29 6.73
C MET A 106 -9.93 17.89 8.04
N GLU A 107 -10.65 17.09 8.80
CA GLU A 107 -11.03 17.37 10.19
C GLU A 107 -10.37 16.34 11.10
N VAL A 108 -9.91 16.79 12.24
CA VAL A 108 -9.27 15.95 13.26
C VAL A 108 -10.06 16.08 14.55
N ASP A 109 -10.52 14.95 15.06
CA ASP A 109 -11.19 14.83 16.34
C ASP A 109 -10.28 14.07 17.32
N TYR A 110 -9.71 14.79 18.26
CA TYR A 110 -8.82 14.23 19.27
C TYR A 110 -9.56 13.50 20.39
N GLU A 111 -10.86 13.76 20.60
CA GLU A 111 -11.65 13.08 21.64
C GLU A 111 -11.84 11.61 21.29
N ILE A 112 -12.04 11.32 20.00
CA ILE A 112 -12.19 9.96 19.49
C ILE A 112 -10.97 9.47 18.69
N ASN A 113 -9.86 10.22 18.71
CA ASN A 113 -8.61 9.87 18.03
C ASN A 113 -8.78 9.55 16.53
N THR A 114 -9.63 10.31 15.84
CA THR A 114 -10.05 10.05 14.47
C THR A 114 -9.81 11.26 13.58
N ALA A 115 -9.46 11.02 12.33
CA ALA A 115 -9.43 12.06 11.31
C ALA A 115 -10.29 11.67 10.10
N LEU A 116 -11.05 12.64 9.61
CA LEU A 116 -11.92 12.51 8.44
C LEU A 116 -11.42 13.41 7.32
N ILE A 117 -11.29 12.85 6.13
CA ILE A 117 -11.05 13.57 4.89
C ILE A 117 -12.27 13.41 3.98
N TRP A 118 -12.77 14.53 3.43
CA TRP A 118 -13.82 14.47 2.39
C TRP A 118 -13.37 15.18 1.13
N VAL A 119 -13.41 14.47 0.02
CA VAL A 119 -13.05 14.99 -1.30
C VAL A 119 -14.31 15.12 -2.13
N THR A 120 -14.55 16.31 -2.65
CA THR A 120 -15.69 16.59 -3.53
C THR A 120 -15.32 16.29 -4.98
N LYS A 121 -16.34 16.09 -5.83
CA LYS A 121 -16.16 16.01 -7.28
C LYS A 121 -15.52 17.28 -7.84
N GLN A 122 -15.85 18.43 -7.26
CA GLN A 122 -15.30 19.73 -7.68
C GLN A 122 -13.79 19.81 -7.39
N ASP A 123 -13.32 19.29 -6.24
CA ASP A 123 -11.89 19.21 -5.93
C ASP A 123 -11.16 18.34 -6.95
N LEU A 124 -11.70 17.17 -7.30
CA LEU A 124 -11.11 16.29 -8.31
C LEU A 124 -10.99 16.96 -9.68
N LEU A 125 -12.04 17.67 -10.11
CA LEU A 125 -12.04 18.39 -11.39
C LEU A 125 -11.07 19.56 -11.38
N ARG A 126 -11.06 20.36 -10.31
CA ARG A 126 -10.18 21.54 -10.17
C ARG A 126 -8.71 21.18 -10.32
N PHE A 127 -8.29 20.06 -9.73
CA PHE A 127 -6.90 19.62 -9.78
C PHE A 127 -6.64 18.56 -10.85
N GLN A 128 -7.62 18.27 -11.72
CA GLN A 128 -7.50 17.29 -12.81
C GLN A 128 -7.02 15.90 -12.31
N ILE A 129 -7.55 15.45 -11.16
CA ILE A 129 -7.16 14.22 -10.50
C ILE A 129 -7.70 13.01 -11.25
N LYS A 130 -6.80 12.07 -11.54
CA LYS A 130 -7.09 10.81 -12.23
C LYS A 130 -7.27 9.65 -11.26
N THR A 131 -7.71 8.52 -11.80
CA THR A 131 -7.75 7.26 -11.05
C THR A 131 -6.33 6.89 -10.61
N GLY A 132 -6.16 6.58 -9.31
CA GLY A 132 -4.86 6.31 -8.70
C GLY A 132 -4.30 7.51 -7.91
N ASP A 133 -4.50 8.76 -8.34
CA ASP A 133 -3.92 9.94 -7.68
C ASP A 133 -4.36 10.14 -6.22
N THR A 134 -5.49 9.55 -5.84
CA THR A 134 -6.00 9.59 -4.45
C THR A 134 -5.49 8.44 -3.57
N GLU A 135 -4.69 7.53 -4.14
CA GLU A 135 -4.13 6.43 -3.36
C GLU A 135 -3.16 6.94 -2.30
N GLY A 136 -3.22 6.33 -1.14
CA GLY A 136 -2.40 6.72 0.01
C GLY A 136 -2.91 7.96 0.76
N LEU A 137 -3.87 8.73 0.21
CA LEU A 137 -4.37 9.96 0.84
C LEU A 137 -4.93 9.71 2.26
N VAL A 138 -5.63 8.60 2.45
CA VAL A 138 -6.18 8.19 3.76
C VAL A 138 -5.10 7.93 4.82
N ASN A 139 -3.86 7.70 4.43
CA ASN A 139 -2.78 7.40 5.37
C ASN A 139 -2.15 8.66 5.99
N TYR A 140 -2.28 9.83 5.36
CA TYR A 140 -1.66 11.06 5.88
C TYR A 140 -2.08 11.39 7.31
N PRO A 141 -3.37 11.36 7.67
CA PRO A 141 -3.79 11.69 9.04
C PRO A 141 -3.26 10.72 10.09
N LEU A 142 -2.96 9.47 9.73
CA LEU A 142 -2.37 8.51 10.67
C LEU A 142 -0.95 8.91 11.11
N GLY A 143 -0.31 9.85 10.42
CA GLY A 143 0.95 10.47 10.85
C GLY A 143 0.79 11.48 11.99
N ILE A 144 -0.43 11.93 12.29
CA ILE A 144 -0.71 12.86 13.39
C ILE A 144 -0.61 12.11 14.71
N GLN A 145 0.05 12.72 15.69
CA GLN A 145 0.17 12.17 17.04
C GLN A 145 -1.21 11.97 17.66
N GLY A 146 -1.46 10.79 18.22
CA GLY A 146 -2.72 10.45 18.88
C GLY A 146 -3.81 9.90 17.95
N ILE A 147 -3.76 10.14 16.64
CA ILE A 147 -4.77 9.63 15.71
C ILE A 147 -4.57 8.13 15.45
N LYS A 148 -5.65 7.36 15.62
CA LYS A 148 -5.70 5.91 15.47
C LYS A 148 -6.53 5.44 14.27
N LEU A 149 -7.52 6.23 13.85
CA LEU A 149 -8.41 5.95 12.73
C LEU A 149 -8.38 7.10 11.73
N ALA A 150 -8.28 6.78 10.45
CA ALA A 150 -8.48 7.72 9.36
C ALA A 150 -9.56 7.23 8.41
N ALA A 151 -10.48 8.12 8.04
CA ALA A 151 -11.53 7.88 7.08
C ALA A 151 -11.39 8.85 5.90
N LEU A 152 -11.50 8.33 4.69
CA LEU A 152 -11.51 9.11 3.45
C LEU A 152 -12.82 8.87 2.72
N SER A 153 -13.56 9.93 2.46
CA SER A 153 -14.78 9.94 1.65
C SER A 153 -14.52 10.67 0.33
N ILE A 154 -14.71 9.98 -0.78
CA ILE A 154 -14.56 10.56 -2.13
C ILE A 154 -15.92 10.56 -2.84
N GLU A 155 -16.37 11.72 -3.25
CA GLU A 155 -17.60 11.87 -4.01
C GLU A 155 -17.44 11.34 -5.46
N LYS A 156 -18.34 10.43 -5.86
CA LYS A 156 -18.51 9.94 -7.24
C LYS A 156 -19.92 10.22 -7.74
N LYS A 157 -20.15 10.17 -9.06
CA LYS A 157 -21.41 10.61 -9.73
C LYS A 157 -22.72 10.34 -8.96
N LYS A 158 -22.89 9.17 -8.36
CA LYS A 158 -24.11 8.78 -7.59
C LYS A 158 -23.79 8.06 -6.28
N LYS A 159 -22.52 7.98 -5.89
CA LYS A 159 -22.06 7.21 -4.74
C LYS A 159 -20.90 7.95 -4.06
N ARG A 160 -20.62 7.58 -2.83
CA ARG A 160 -19.38 7.94 -2.14
C ARG A 160 -18.52 6.69 -1.97
N LYS A 161 -17.24 6.79 -2.31
CA LYS A 161 -16.25 5.76 -1.98
C LYS A 161 -15.69 6.10 -0.61
N TRP A 162 -15.77 5.14 0.30
CA TRP A 162 -15.13 5.23 1.60
C TRP A 162 -13.88 4.35 1.64
N SER A 163 -12.87 4.84 2.31
CA SER A 163 -11.68 4.09 2.65
C SER A 163 -11.34 4.36 4.12
N PHE A 164 -11.10 3.30 4.86
CA PHE A 164 -10.73 3.37 6.27
C PHE A 164 -9.32 2.81 6.44
N ARG A 165 -8.56 3.40 7.35
CA ARG A 165 -7.27 2.88 7.78
C ARG A 165 -7.12 3.15 9.27
N SER A 166 -6.49 2.19 9.95
CA SER A 166 -6.22 2.29 11.38
C SER A 166 -4.78 1.92 11.68
N LYS A 167 -4.34 2.25 12.89
CA LYS A 167 -3.06 1.83 13.45
C LYS A 167 -3.20 1.33 14.87
N GLY A 168 -2.22 0.52 15.31
CA GLY A 168 -2.25 -0.12 16.63
C GLY A 168 -3.26 -1.26 16.68
N GLU A 169 -3.88 -1.44 17.83
CA GLU A 169 -4.85 -2.53 18.09
C GLU A 169 -6.27 -2.25 17.54
N PHE A 170 -6.49 -1.07 16.98
CA PHE A 170 -7.79 -0.71 16.41
C PHE A 170 -7.92 -1.31 15.01
N ASP A 171 -8.77 -2.33 14.86
CA ASP A 171 -9.07 -2.96 13.57
C ASP A 171 -10.28 -2.30 12.92
N CYS A 172 -10.12 -1.80 11.69
CA CYS A 172 -11.17 -1.20 10.88
C CYS A 172 -11.58 -2.05 9.66
N ASN A 173 -11.14 -3.33 9.58
CA ASN A 173 -11.53 -4.26 8.52
C ASN A 173 -12.89 -4.90 8.77
#